data_3c178d6b2f27e8c3c081d30a4c1db284
#
_entry.id   3c178d6b2f27e8c3c081d30a4c1db284
#
_cell.length_a   1.000
_cell.length_b   1.000
_cell.length_c   1.000
_cell.angle_alpha   90.00
_cell.angle_beta   90.00
_cell.angle_gamma   90.00
#
_symmetry.space_group_name_H-M   'P 1'
#
loop_
_entity.id
_entity.type
_entity.pdbx_description
1 polymer ?
#
loop_
_entity_poly.entity_id
_entity_poly.type
_entity_poly.pdbx_seq_one_letter_code
_entity_poly.pdbx_strand_id
1 'polypeptide(L)'
;MDTINIGAHIGIKNSSHIVRSCKSKQELFKVHDGWIEILNKNKKFLEHDEALPALDIDHPDFMSQIRSINQLIQEGIEMEHCVVTYLDKLRDRTSFIYKVIAGERVTMEVGLRGKEIYIKQIKLRKNKEPSLKTTNMLFSVVQKINNDMKL
;
A
#
# COMPACT_ATOMS: atom_id res chain seq x y z
N MET A 1 -8.75 -0.48 2.49
CA MET A 1 -8.44 -1.79 3.06
C MET A 1 -9.30 -2.05 4.26
N ASP A 2 -9.80 -3.24 4.38
CA ASP A 2 -10.76 -3.61 5.40
C ASP A 2 -10.04 -4.01 6.71
N THR A 3 -10.33 -3.31 7.81
CA THR A 3 -9.81 -3.60 9.15
C THR A 3 -10.08 -5.06 9.55
N ILE A 4 -11.20 -5.64 9.12
CA ILE A 4 -11.54 -7.04 9.36
C ILE A 4 -10.46 -7.99 8.82
N ASN A 5 -9.96 -7.72 7.61
CA ASN A 5 -8.92 -8.54 6.99
C ASN A 5 -7.59 -8.45 7.73
N ILE A 6 -7.25 -7.28 8.29
CA ILE A 6 -6.06 -7.13 9.14
C ILE A 6 -6.20 -8.03 10.37
N GLY A 7 -7.34 -7.94 11.07
CA GLY A 7 -7.60 -8.75 12.25
C GLY A 7 -7.49 -10.26 11.96
N ALA A 8 -8.08 -10.72 10.85
CA ALA A 8 -7.98 -12.12 10.42
C ALA A 8 -6.53 -12.53 10.14
N HIS A 9 -5.75 -11.64 9.50
CA HIS A 9 -4.34 -11.91 9.16
C HIS A 9 -3.43 -12.04 10.39
N ILE A 10 -3.73 -11.31 11.47
CA ILE A 10 -3.00 -11.41 12.75
C ILE A 10 -3.62 -12.43 13.72
N GLY A 11 -4.58 -13.22 13.27
CA GLY A 11 -5.16 -14.33 14.06
C GLY A 11 -6.28 -13.93 15.02
N ILE A 12 -6.89 -12.76 14.87
CA ILE A 12 -8.06 -12.35 15.67
C ILE A 12 -9.30 -13.09 15.19
N LYS A 13 -9.73 -14.11 15.94
CA LYS A 13 -10.85 -14.99 15.58
C LYS A 13 -12.19 -14.28 15.35
N ASN A 14 -12.44 -13.17 16.03
CA ASN A 14 -13.72 -12.44 15.96
C ASN A 14 -13.55 -11.03 15.37
N SER A 15 -12.60 -10.83 14.44
CA SER A 15 -12.27 -9.51 13.86
C SER A 15 -13.50 -8.78 13.31
N SER A 16 -14.37 -9.50 12.59
CA SER A 16 -15.62 -8.94 12.04
C SER A 16 -16.56 -8.43 13.14
N HIS A 17 -16.71 -9.17 14.25
CA HIS A 17 -17.56 -8.75 15.37
C HIS A 17 -16.99 -7.52 16.07
N ILE A 18 -15.68 -7.51 16.34
CA ILE A 18 -15.00 -6.37 16.98
C ILE A 18 -15.17 -5.10 16.14
N VAL A 19 -14.92 -5.17 14.84
CA VAL A 19 -15.06 -4.01 13.94
C VAL A 19 -16.51 -3.52 13.88
N ARG A 20 -17.49 -4.42 13.80
CA ARG A 20 -18.91 -4.06 13.75
C ARG A 20 -19.43 -3.53 15.09
N SER A 21 -18.81 -3.85 16.20
CA SER A 21 -19.17 -3.34 17.54
C SER A 21 -18.63 -1.95 17.83
N CYS A 22 -17.72 -1.42 17.01
CA CYS A 22 -17.22 -0.05 17.16
C CYS A 22 -18.36 0.97 16.99
N LYS A 23 -18.56 1.82 18.00
CA LYS A 23 -19.64 2.81 18.02
C LYS A 23 -19.27 4.14 17.35
N SER A 24 -17.98 4.34 17.05
CA SER A 24 -17.47 5.56 16.42
C SER A 24 -16.32 5.27 15.47
N LYS A 25 -16.06 6.23 14.55
CA LYS A 25 -14.86 6.19 13.71
C LYS A 25 -13.56 6.18 14.53
N GLN A 26 -13.55 6.86 15.67
CA GLN A 26 -12.38 6.93 16.55
C GLN A 26 -12.07 5.56 17.18
N GLU A 27 -13.09 4.82 17.60
CA GLU A 27 -12.92 3.45 18.09
C GLU A 27 -12.40 2.53 16.97
N LEU A 28 -12.98 2.63 15.78
CA LEU A 28 -12.54 1.85 14.64
C LEU A 28 -11.07 2.16 14.27
N PHE A 29 -10.66 3.44 14.29
CA PHE A 29 -9.26 3.80 14.04
C PHE A 29 -8.32 3.26 15.11
N LYS A 30 -8.69 3.29 16.39
CA LYS A 30 -7.88 2.69 17.46
C LYS A 30 -7.67 1.19 17.26
N VAL A 31 -8.75 0.47 16.92
CA VAL A 31 -8.66 -0.97 16.61
C VAL A 31 -7.78 -1.21 15.40
N HIS A 32 -8.00 -0.47 14.33
CA HIS A 32 -7.21 -0.56 13.10
C HIS A 32 -5.72 -0.31 13.36
N ASP A 33 -5.37 0.80 14.01
CA ASP A 33 -3.98 1.18 14.26
C ASP A 33 -3.28 0.19 15.20
N GLY A 34 -3.98 -0.29 16.25
CA GLY A 34 -3.47 -1.32 17.15
C GLY A 34 -3.21 -2.65 16.42
N TRP A 35 -4.08 -3.04 15.49
CA TRP A 35 -3.88 -4.26 14.70
C TRP A 35 -2.75 -4.11 13.68
N ILE A 36 -2.58 -2.92 13.10
CA ILE A 36 -1.41 -2.62 12.24
C ILE A 36 -0.11 -2.73 13.04
N GLU A 37 -0.08 -2.20 14.26
CA GLU A 37 1.10 -2.31 15.12
C GLU A 37 1.46 -3.77 15.40
N ILE A 38 0.48 -4.61 15.73
CA ILE A 38 0.67 -6.06 15.92
C ILE A 38 1.16 -6.72 14.61
N LEU A 39 0.52 -6.40 13.49
CA LEU A 39 0.91 -6.90 12.17
C LEU A 39 2.38 -6.61 11.88
N ASN A 40 2.82 -5.37 12.07
CA ASN A 40 4.18 -4.95 11.77
C ASN A 40 5.21 -5.51 12.76
N LYS A 41 4.87 -5.63 14.04
CA LYS A 41 5.75 -6.27 15.04
C LYS A 41 5.97 -7.76 14.77
N ASN A 42 4.99 -8.45 14.20
CA ASN A 42 5.07 -9.88 13.92
C ASN A 42 5.74 -10.18 12.56
N LYS A 43 6.06 -9.18 11.76
CA LYS A 43 6.74 -9.37 10.48
C LYS A 43 8.23 -9.60 10.68
N LYS A 44 8.70 -10.69 10.10
CA LYS A 44 10.13 -11.01 10.01
C LYS A 44 10.54 -10.92 8.55
N PHE A 45 11.71 -10.33 8.31
CA PHE A 45 12.33 -10.39 6.99
C PHE A 45 12.60 -11.85 6.60
N LEU A 46 12.37 -12.16 5.34
CA LEU A 46 12.69 -13.47 4.80
C LEU A 46 14.20 -13.60 4.67
N GLU A 47 14.73 -14.76 5.04
CA GLU A 47 16.15 -15.10 4.86
C GLU A 47 16.51 -15.12 3.36
N HIS A 48 15.63 -15.69 2.54
CA HIS A 48 15.69 -15.62 1.08
C HIS A 48 14.55 -14.74 0.58
N ASP A 49 14.90 -13.53 0.11
CA ASP A 49 13.91 -12.55 -0.34
C ASP A 49 13.24 -13.00 -1.65
N GLU A 50 11.92 -13.06 -1.66
CA GLU A 50 11.13 -13.43 -2.84
C GLU A 50 10.88 -12.19 -3.70
N ALA A 51 11.20 -12.27 -5.00
CA ALA A 51 10.91 -11.22 -5.95
C ALA A 51 9.40 -11.11 -6.23
N LEU A 52 8.92 -9.89 -6.31
CA LEU A 52 7.54 -9.57 -6.71
C LEU A 52 7.49 -9.14 -8.17
N PRO A 53 6.37 -9.38 -8.87
CA PRO A 53 6.20 -8.96 -10.24
C PRO A 53 6.48 -7.47 -10.44
N ALA A 54 7.27 -7.15 -11.45
CA ALA A 54 7.55 -5.79 -11.87
C ALA A 54 6.53 -5.30 -12.91
N LEU A 55 6.23 -4.02 -12.86
CA LEU A 55 5.58 -3.29 -13.93
C LEU A 55 6.68 -2.58 -14.75
N ASP A 56 6.82 -2.99 -16.00
CA ASP A 56 7.85 -2.44 -16.90
C ASP A 56 7.36 -1.11 -17.48
N ILE A 57 7.58 -0.05 -16.72
CA ILE A 57 7.24 1.33 -17.10
C ILE A 57 8.39 2.27 -16.75
N ASP A 58 8.57 3.27 -17.57
CA ASP A 58 9.45 4.38 -17.24
C ASP A 58 8.81 5.29 -16.22
N HIS A 59 9.48 5.56 -15.11
CA HIS A 59 8.96 6.39 -14.03
C HIS A 59 10.01 7.37 -13.50
N PRO A 60 9.61 8.52 -12.93
CA PRO A 60 10.54 9.48 -12.36
C PRO A 60 11.40 8.91 -11.23
N ASP A 61 12.61 9.44 -11.04
CA ASP A 61 13.57 8.98 -10.01
C ASP A 61 13.03 9.07 -8.57
N PHE A 62 12.07 9.95 -8.31
CA PHE A 62 11.42 10.07 -7.00
C PHE A 62 10.39 8.97 -6.72
N MET A 63 10.12 8.10 -7.70
CA MET A 63 9.28 6.91 -7.55
C MET A 63 10.15 5.66 -7.64
N SER A 64 9.89 4.69 -6.77
CA SER A 64 10.52 3.37 -6.86
C SER A 64 9.51 2.27 -6.57
N GLN A 65 9.44 1.28 -7.45
CA GLN A 65 8.55 0.14 -7.26
C GLN A 65 9.07 -0.79 -6.16
N ILE A 66 8.19 -1.26 -5.31
CA ILE A 66 8.45 -2.35 -4.36
C ILE A 66 8.50 -3.66 -5.17
N ARG A 67 9.66 -4.30 -5.20
CA ARG A 67 9.95 -5.48 -6.06
C ARG A 67 10.28 -6.75 -5.29
N SER A 68 10.18 -6.73 -3.95
CA SER A 68 10.39 -7.92 -3.13
C SER A 68 9.53 -7.90 -1.87
N ILE A 69 9.39 -9.09 -1.26
CA ILE A 69 8.63 -9.23 -0.02
C ILE A 69 9.31 -8.46 1.11
N ASN A 70 10.64 -8.49 1.21
CA ASN A 70 11.34 -7.75 2.25
C ASN A 70 11.19 -6.24 2.08
N GLN A 71 11.21 -5.72 0.85
CA GLN A 71 10.90 -4.32 0.59
C GLN A 71 9.46 -3.96 1.00
N LEU A 72 8.50 -4.86 0.76
CA LEU A 72 7.10 -4.66 1.16
C LEU A 72 6.94 -4.64 2.68
N ILE A 73 7.64 -5.53 3.39
CA ILE A 73 7.68 -5.56 4.85
C ILE A 73 8.29 -4.26 5.39
N GLN A 74 9.42 -3.84 4.81
CA GLN A 74 10.09 -2.59 5.19
C GLN A 74 9.19 -1.38 5.01
N GLU A 75 8.48 -1.30 3.88
CA GLU A 75 7.52 -0.22 3.61
C GLU A 75 6.39 -0.18 4.64
N GLY A 76 5.84 -1.35 5.01
CA GLY A 76 4.81 -1.45 6.05
C GLY A 76 5.29 -0.96 7.42
N ILE A 77 6.54 -1.27 7.77
CA ILE A 77 7.16 -0.85 9.03
C ILE A 77 7.42 0.67 9.02
N GLU A 78 8.09 1.18 7.97
CA GLU A 78 8.44 2.61 7.85
C GLU A 78 7.22 3.52 7.83
N MET A 79 6.18 3.09 7.11
CA MET A 79 4.97 3.88 6.92
C MET A 79 3.88 3.58 7.96
N GLU A 80 4.12 2.63 8.87
CA GLU A 80 3.16 2.20 9.89
C GLU A 80 1.76 1.94 9.29
N HIS A 81 1.71 1.19 8.18
CA HIS A 81 0.46 0.81 7.54
C HIS A 81 0.48 -0.65 7.05
N CYS A 82 -0.65 -1.10 6.57
CA CYS A 82 -0.94 -2.51 6.32
C CYS A 82 -0.56 -3.01 4.92
N VAL A 83 0.35 -2.33 4.21
CA VAL A 83 0.67 -2.66 2.81
C VAL A 83 1.08 -4.12 2.59
N VAL A 84 1.63 -4.78 3.61
CA VAL A 84 2.01 -6.20 3.55
C VAL A 84 0.83 -7.12 3.26
N THR A 85 -0.39 -6.72 3.62
CA THR A 85 -1.60 -7.51 3.34
C THR A 85 -2.01 -7.48 1.86
N TYR A 86 -1.30 -6.70 1.03
CA TYR A 86 -1.50 -6.70 -0.43
C TYR A 86 -0.66 -7.75 -1.17
N LEU A 87 0.09 -8.59 -0.45
CA LEU A 87 1.02 -9.55 -1.04
C LEU A 87 0.38 -10.39 -2.16
N ASP A 88 -0.82 -10.94 -1.91
CA ASP A 88 -1.52 -11.74 -2.93
C ASP A 88 -1.87 -10.91 -4.16
N LYS A 89 -2.33 -9.66 -3.99
CA LYS A 89 -2.61 -8.76 -5.11
C LYS A 89 -1.37 -8.41 -5.93
N LEU A 90 -0.19 -8.33 -5.28
CA LEU A 90 1.07 -8.09 -5.98
C LEU A 90 1.50 -9.34 -6.77
N ARG A 91 1.39 -10.53 -6.17
CA ARG A 91 1.67 -11.81 -6.85
C ARG A 91 0.77 -12.02 -8.05
N ASP A 92 -0.52 -11.70 -7.92
CA ASP A 92 -1.52 -11.83 -8.98
C ASP A 92 -1.47 -10.69 -10.02
N ARG A 93 -0.52 -9.73 -9.88
CA ARG A 93 -0.36 -8.56 -10.76
C ARG A 93 -1.60 -7.67 -10.86
N THR A 94 -2.49 -7.73 -9.87
CA THR A 94 -3.68 -6.85 -9.81
C THR A 94 -3.37 -5.52 -9.14
N SER A 95 -2.24 -5.43 -8.44
CA SER A 95 -1.73 -4.20 -7.83
C SER A 95 -0.21 -4.15 -7.90
N PHE A 96 0.34 -2.93 -7.91
CA PHE A 96 1.76 -2.63 -7.79
C PHE A 96 1.94 -1.50 -6.79
N ILE A 97 2.96 -1.60 -5.95
CA ILE A 97 3.22 -0.60 -4.91
C ILE A 97 4.47 0.19 -5.26
N TYR A 98 4.36 1.49 -5.12
CA TYR A 98 5.46 2.44 -5.30
C TYR A 98 5.70 3.22 -4.02
N LYS A 99 6.97 3.28 -3.63
CA LYS A 99 7.51 4.27 -2.71
C LYS A 99 7.72 5.56 -3.46
N VAL A 100 7.17 6.66 -2.98
CA VAL A 100 7.30 7.98 -3.61
C VAL A 100 7.86 8.98 -2.61
N ILE A 101 8.87 9.74 -3.03
CA ILE A 101 9.51 10.80 -2.24
C ILE A 101 9.53 12.07 -3.07
N ALA A 102 8.45 12.87 -3.01
CA ALA A 102 8.29 14.09 -3.80
C ALA A 102 7.60 15.18 -2.96
N GLY A 103 8.37 15.82 -2.09
CA GLY A 103 7.85 16.75 -1.09
C GLY A 103 7.25 16.03 0.12
N GLU A 104 6.29 15.14 -0.10
CA GLU A 104 5.78 14.20 0.90
C GLU A 104 6.26 12.78 0.61
N ARG A 105 6.46 11.99 1.66
CA ARG A 105 6.76 10.56 1.57
C ARG A 105 5.44 9.79 1.58
N VAL A 106 5.09 9.19 0.45
CA VAL A 106 3.84 8.43 0.31
C VAL A 106 4.09 7.01 -0.20
N THR A 107 3.16 6.13 0.11
CA THR A 107 3.01 4.82 -0.53
C THR A 107 1.85 4.92 -1.52
N MET A 108 2.10 4.60 -2.77
CA MET A 108 1.11 4.64 -3.85
C MET A 108 0.82 3.23 -4.36
N GLU A 109 -0.44 2.83 -4.36
CA GLU A 109 -0.93 1.62 -5.02
C GLU A 109 -1.47 1.99 -6.40
N VAL A 110 -1.01 1.27 -7.42
CA VAL A 110 -1.55 1.38 -8.78
C VAL A 110 -2.10 0.03 -9.25
N GLY A 111 -3.05 0.06 -10.14
CA GLY A 111 -3.60 -1.09 -10.86
C GLY A 111 -3.47 -0.94 -12.36
N LEU A 112 -3.78 -2.00 -13.09
CA LEU A 112 -3.85 -2.04 -14.55
C LEU A 112 -5.30 -2.12 -15.02
N ARG A 113 -5.62 -1.37 -16.07
CA ARG A 113 -6.84 -1.51 -16.86
C ARG A 113 -6.45 -1.60 -18.34
N GLY A 114 -6.39 -2.82 -18.86
CA GLY A 114 -5.74 -3.06 -20.15
C GLY A 114 -4.26 -2.69 -20.08
N LYS A 115 -3.83 -1.74 -20.91
CA LYS A 115 -2.46 -1.21 -20.92
C LYS A 115 -2.29 0.07 -20.07
N GLU A 116 -3.36 0.61 -19.52
CA GLU A 116 -3.30 1.85 -18.74
C GLU A 116 -3.14 1.55 -17.25
N ILE A 117 -2.25 2.31 -16.60
CA ILE A 117 -2.15 2.32 -15.13
C ILE A 117 -3.11 3.33 -14.54
N TYR A 118 -3.64 3.03 -13.37
CA TYR A 118 -4.46 3.96 -12.61
C TYR A 118 -4.12 3.89 -11.12
N ILE A 119 -4.24 5.01 -10.44
CA ILE A 119 -4.00 5.10 -9.00
C ILE A 119 -5.22 4.52 -8.27
N LYS A 120 -4.96 3.53 -7.41
CA LYS A 120 -5.97 2.96 -6.49
C LYS A 120 -6.02 3.73 -5.19
N GLN A 121 -4.85 4.05 -4.63
CA GLN A 121 -4.73 4.84 -3.41
C GLN A 121 -3.33 5.45 -3.26
N ILE A 122 -3.27 6.53 -2.48
CA ILE A 122 -2.03 7.20 -2.05
C ILE A 122 -2.16 7.43 -0.55
N LYS A 123 -1.17 7.01 0.24
CA LYS A 123 -1.20 7.15 1.70
C LYS A 123 0.12 7.65 2.23
N LEU A 124 0.03 8.57 3.18
CA LEU A 124 1.12 8.94 4.08
C LEU A 124 1.26 7.92 5.21
N ARG A 125 2.28 8.09 6.03
CA ARG A 125 2.46 7.33 7.27
C ARG A 125 1.17 7.30 8.10
N LYS A 126 0.87 6.14 8.70
CA LYS A 126 -0.36 5.89 9.48
C LYS A 126 -1.65 6.07 8.68
N ASN A 127 -1.61 5.72 7.40
CA ASN A 127 -2.75 5.81 6.47
C ASN A 127 -3.38 7.21 6.35
N LYS A 128 -2.63 8.26 6.68
CA LYS A 128 -3.11 9.64 6.50
C LYS A 128 -3.23 9.97 5.02
N GLU A 129 -4.12 10.92 4.71
CA GLU A 129 -4.28 11.42 3.35
C GLU A 129 -3.15 12.41 3.02
N PRO A 130 -2.55 12.33 1.80
CA PRO A 130 -1.58 13.30 1.33
C PRO A 130 -2.23 14.65 1.03
N SER A 131 -1.41 15.68 0.87
CA SER A 131 -1.88 16.98 0.42
C SER A 131 -2.49 16.89 -0.99
N LEU A 132 -3.42 17.80 -1.29
CA LEU A 132 -4.00 17.93 -2.63
C LEU A 132 -2.92 18.17 -3.70
N LYS A 133 -1.86 18.92 -3.34
CA LYS A 133 -0.70 19.18 -4.21
C LYS A 133 -0.01 17.86 -4.61
N THR A 134 0.32 17.02 -3.63
CA THR A 134 0.95 15.71 -3.87
C THR A 134 0.03 14.79 -4.68
N THR A 135 -1.23 14.75 -4.33
CA THR A 135 -2.24 13.96 -5.03
C THR A 135 -2.33 14.36 -6.51
N ASN A 136 -2.51 15.64 -6.81
CA ASN A 136 -2.63 16.15 -8.18
C ASN A 136 -1.34 15.90 -8.99
N MET A 137 -0.18 16.09 -8.36
CA MET A 137 1.12 15.83 -8.99
C MET A 137 1.23 14.37 -9.41
N LEU A 138 0.86 13.42 -8.54
CA LEU A 138 0.94 11.99 -8.86
C LEU A 138 -0.06 11.56 -9.93
N PHE A 139 -1.27 12.13 -9.95
CA PHE A 139 -2.20 11.91 -11.07
C PHE A 139 -1.63 12.39 -12.39
N SER A 140 -0.99 13.56 -12.41
CA SER A 140 -0.33 14.09 -13.62
C SER A 140 0.83 13.20 -14.09
N VAL A 141 1.63 12.65 -13.16
CA VAL A 141 2.71 11.72 -13.47
C VAL A 141 2.17 10.45 -14.10
N VAL A 142 1.14 9.84 -13.51
CA VAL A 142 0.51 8.62 -14.04
C VAL A 142 -0.10 8.87 -15.43
N GLN A 143 -0.72 10.03 -15.64
CA GLN A 143 -1.26 10.41 -16.94
C GLN A 143 -0.14 10.53 -18.00
N LYS A 144 1.01 11.12 -17.65
CA LYS A 144 2.17 11.19 -18.52
C LYS A 144 2.68 9.80 -18.87
N ILE A 145 2.89 8.93 -17.89
CA ILE A 145 3.32 7.54 -18.11
C ILE A 145 2.37 6.84 -19.10
N ASN A 146 1.05 6.96 -18.91
CA ASN A 146 0.07 6.36 -19.81
C ASN A 146 0.16 6.90 -21.24
N ASN A 147 0.46 8.19 -21.41
CA ASN A 147 0.63 8.78 -22.73
C ASN A 147 1.90 8.27 -23.40
N ASP A 148 3.00 8.12 -22.66
CA ASP A 148 4.28 7.63 -23.18
C ASP A 148 4.19 6.13 -23.56
N MET A 149 3.34 5.34 -22.90
CA MET A 149 3.07 3.94 -23.24
C MET A 149 2.20 3.74 -24.50
N LYS A 150 1.54 4.78 -25.01
CA LYS A 150 0.69 4.74 -26.22
C LYS A 150 1.49 4.97 -27.51
N LEU A 151 2.74 5.39 -27.40
CA LEU A 151 3.66 5.60 -28.51
C LEU A 151 4.46 4.33 -28.81
#